data_8e53645e6e5b73927d00fdc2efd83b52
#
_entry.id   8e53645e6e5b73927d00fdc2efd83b52
#
_cell.length_a   1.000
_cell.length_b   1.000
_cell.length_c   1.000
_cell.angle_alpha   90.00
_cell.angle_beta   90.00
_cell.angle_gamma   90.00
#
_symmetry.space_group_name_H-M   'P 1'
#
loop_
_entity.id
_entity.type
_entity.pdbx_description
1 polymer ?
#
loop_
_entity_poly.entity_id
_entity_poly.type
_entity_poly.pdbx_seq_one_letter_code
_entity_poly.pdbx_strand_id
1 'polypeptide(L)'
;MSNFNDDSPFSAQRRRILQVLAVSPLAGMSTFALAEQFPTSKVNTTKLAVTDTEVTVGQLHSATGTMALSETGSIQAEQLAIDQINAMGGVLGRKIKVIKEDGASDWPTFAEKSKKLLINDRVASVYGCWTSASRKAVLPIFEKENGLLYYPTMYEGLEQSKNVIYTGQEAVQQILWGLDWSKSEKKAKSYFLIGSDYIWPRTSHKIARKHIENKLGGKVVGEEYYPLGHTNFNSLINKIKVAKPDCIYAIVVGGSNVAFYKQMKAAGVTGDKQFLLTISVTEDEVLGIGGENFQGFYSTCKYFQSIENPNNAKFITAFKAKYGPSSVIGDVTQNAYLGPWLWKAAVEKAGSFDVSKVSAACGGIEFKDAPEGYVRIHNTNRHLWSKARIGMGQKDGQFKIVAVSPELIEPDPFPKGYQ
;
A
#
# COMPACT_ATOMS: atom_id res chain seq x y z
N MET A 1 15.63 10.60 -56.58
CA MET A 1 16.14 11.97 -56.52
C MET A 1 15.18 12.77 -55.66
N SER A 2 15.54 13.10 -54.48
CA SER A 2 15.63 14.39 -53.80
C SER A 2 15.77 14.14 -52.29
N ASN A 3 16.98 14.45 -51.85
CA ASN A 3 17.38 14.50 -50.43
C ASN A 3 16.66 15.69 -49.76
N PHE A 4 16.08 15.51 -48.60
CA PHE A 4 15.84 16.57 -47.64
C PHE A 4 16.69 16.36 -46.42
N ASN A 5 17.77 17.18 -46.33
CA ASN A 5 18.52 17.42 -45.12
C ASN A 5 17.68 18.35 -44.24
N ASP A 6 17.33 17.90 -43.03
CA ASP A 6 16.74 18.75 -41.98
C ASP A 6 17.79 19.02 -40.91
N ASP A 7 18.56 20.10 -41.13
CA ASP A 7 19.51 20.66 -40.16
C ASP A 7 18.81 21.70 -39.28
N SER A 8 18.03 21.23 -38.29
CA SER A 8 17.52 22.14 -37.26
C SER A 8 18.39 22.08 -35.99
N PRO A 9 18.73 23.23 -35.37
CA PRO A 9 19.63 23.28 -34.20
C PRO A 9 19.08 22.61 -32.93
N PHE A 10 17.84 22.16 -32.94
CA PHE A 10 17.23 21.42 -31.83
C PHE A 10 17.60 19.93 -31.76
N SER A 11 18.16 19.36 -32.85
CA SER A 11 18.56 17.93 -32.89
C SER A 11 19.88 17.65 -32.18
N ALA A 12 20.77 18.63 -32.14
CA ALA A 12 22.12 18.48 -31.53
C ALA A 12 22.08 18.47 -29.99
N GLN A 13 21.14 19.22 -29.41
CA GLN A 13 20.98 19.29 -27.94
C GLN A 13 20.30 18.04 -27.39
N ARG A 14 19.33 17.45 -28.12
CA ARG A 14 18.73 16.16 -27.76
C ARG A 14 19.71 14.97 -27.87
N ARG A 15 20.58 14.97 -28.84
CA ARG A 15 21.62 13.92 -28.98
C ARG A 15 22.66 13.96 -27.88
N ARG A 16 23.01 15.13 -27.34
CA ARG A 16 23.96 15.26 -26.21
C ARG A 16 23.35 14.81 -24.88
N ILE A 17 22.04 14.95 -24.68
CA ILE A 17 21.35 14.48 -23.47
C ILE A 17 21.13 12.95 -23.49
N LEU A 18 20.93 12.35 -24.68
CA LEU A 18 20.78 10.90 -24.84
C LEU A 18 22.08 10.11 -24.87
N GLN A 19 23.22 10.75 -25.16
CA GLN A 19 24.54 10.11 -25.11
C GLN A 19 25.16 10.04 -23.70
N VAL A 20 24.62 10.73 -22.72
CA VAL A 20 25.08 10.64 -21.32
C VAL A 20 24.40 9.47 -20.58
N LEU A 21 23.41 8.80 -21.18
CA LEU A 21 22.72 7.63 -20.61
C LEU A 21 23.20 6.28 -21.17
N ALA A 22 24.21 6.27 -22.01
CA ALA A 22 24.82 5.04 -22.54
C ALA A 22 26.06 4.67 -21.70
N VAL A 23 25.85 3.78 -20.74
CA VAL A 23 26.79 2.81 -20.20
C VAL A 23 28.24 3.33 -20.04
N SER A 24 28.51 4.02 -18.95
CA SER A 24 29.81 4.02 -18.30
C SER A 24 29.71 3.27 -16.99
N PRO A 25 30.66 2.42 -16.61
CA PRO A 25 30.65 1.77 -15.30
C PRO A 25 30.90 2.83 -14.23
N LEU A 26 29.84 3.37 -13.65
CA LEU A 26 29.88 4.19 -12.44
C LEU A 26 30.13 3.33 -11.17
N ALA A 27 31.08 2.38 -11.31
CA ALA A 27 31.75 1.80 -10.18
C ALA A 27 32.85 2.78 -9.76
N GLY A 28 32.56 3.70 -8.82
CA GLY A 28 33.59 4.49 -8.19
C GLY A 28 33.37 5.98 -7.95
N MET A 29 32.22 6.55 -8.26
CA MET A 29 31.94 7.88 -7.68
C MET A 29 31.64 7.71 -6.19
N SER A 30 32.57 8.18 -5.34
CA SER A 30 32.40 8.13 -3.90
C SER A 30 31.13 8.91 -3.53
N THR A 31 30.40 8.46 -2.50
CA THR A 31 29.27 9.19 -1.92
C THR A 31 29.59 10.65 -1.61
N PHE A 32 30.88 10.98 -1.38
CA PHE A 32 31.41 12.32 -1.21
C PHE A 32 31.26 13.22 -2.44
N ALA A 33 31.53 12.71 -3.66
CA ALA A 33 31.42 13.52 -4.89
C ALA A 33 29.97 13.93 -5.20
N LEU A 34 29.00 13.09 -4.87
CA LEU A 34 27.57 13.41 -4.99
C LEU A 34 27.12 14.42 -3.90
N ALA A 35 27.66 14.32 -2.70
CA ALA A 35 27.36 15.27 -1.63
C ALA A 35 27.91 16.68 -1.91
N GLU A 36 29.07 16.80 -2.57
CA GLU A 36 29.62 18.07 -3.04
C GLU A 36 28.73 18.72 -4.12
N GLN A 37 28.11 17.94 -4.99
CA GLN A 37 27.17 18.44 -5.99
C GLN A 37 25.86 18.97 -5.36
N PHE A 38 25.47 18.42 -4.20
CA PHE A 38 24.24 18.77 -3.47
C PHE A 38 24.57 19.18 -2.01
N PRO A 39 25.17 20.37 -1.75
CA PRO A 39 25.52 20.78 -0.41
C PRO A 39 24.30 20.81 0.51
N THR A 40 24.44 20.37 1.77
CA THR A 40 23.34 20.24 2.72
C THR A 40 22.57 21.56 2.90
N SER A 41 23.24 22.70 2.88
CA SER A 41 22.60 24.01 2.99
C SER A 41 21.64 24.35 1.83
N LYS A 42 21.80 23.72 0.66
CA LYS A 42 20.93 23.92 -0.50
C LYS A 42 19.76 22.90 -0.52
N VAL A 43 20.04 21.66 -0.12
CA VAL A 43 19.05 20.57 -0.20
C VAL A 43 18.19 20.42 1.06
N ASN A 44 18.54 21.11 2.16
CA ASN A 44 17.82 21.09 3.43
C ASN A 44 17.73 22.50 4.02
N THR A 45 16.73 23.27 3.66
CA THR A 45 16.51 24.63 4.15
C THR A 45 15.58 24.70 5.36
N THR A 46 14.94 23.57 5.71
CA THR A 46 13.93 23.45 6.77
C THR A 46 14.45 22.76 8.04
N LYS A 47 15.76 22.54 8.14
CA LYS A 47 16.43 21.96 9.32
C LYS A 47 15.98 20.54 9.67
N LEU A 48 15.67 19.73 8.67
CA LEU A 48 15.47 18.30 8.85
C LEU A 48 16.77 17.61 9.31
N ALA A 49 16.67 16.40 9.83
CA ALA A 49 17.82 15.59 10.21
C ALA A 49 18.58 15.06 8.97
N VAL A 50 19.25 15.95 8.27
CA VAL A 50 20.06 15.72 7.07
C VAL A 50 21.45 16.30 7.28
N THR A 51 22.47 15.48 7.06
CA THR A 51 23.89 15.84 7.07
C THR A 51 24.48 15.72 5.66
N ASP A 52 25.79 15.88 5.51
CA ASP A 52 26.47 15.64 4.23
C ASP A 52 26.52 14.15 3.85
N THR A 53 26.32 13.22 4.80
CA THR A 53 26.43 11.78 4.59
C THR A 53 25.17 10.98 4.86
N GLU A 54 24.25 11.51 5.65
CA GLU A 54 23.04 10.81 6.08
C GLU A 54 21.78 11.68 5.99
N VAL A 55 20.64 11.01 5.75
CA VAL A 55 19.29 11.56 5.92
C VAL A 55 18.48 10.64 6.81
N THR A 56 17.82 11.20 7.83
CA THR A 56 17.01 10.42 8.77
C THR A 56 15.55 10.39 8.33
N VAL A 57 14.96 9.18 8.31
CA VAL A 57 13.54 8.92 8.06
C VAL A 57 12.91 8.19 9.25
N GLY A 58 11.59 8.27 9.39
CA GLY A 58 10.83 7.55 10.39
C GLY A 58 10.16 6.30 9.82
N GLN A 59 10.01 5.27 10.65
CA GLN A 59 9.16 4.12 10.41
C GLN A 59 8.21 3.98 11.60
N LEU A 60 6.89 4.08 11.35
CA LEU A 60 5.87 4.10 12.38
C LEU A 60 4.79 3.07 12.08
N HIS A 61 4.90 1.90 12.69
CA HIS A 61 4.00 0.76 12.55
C HIS A 61 3.67 0.14 13.92
N SER A 62 2.68 -0.75 13.96
CA SER A 62 2.44 -1.61 15.12
C SER A 62 3.36 -2.82 15.06
N ALA A 63 4.50 -2.76 15.75
CA ALA A 63 5.36 -3.93 15.98
C ALA A 63 4.77 -4.86 17.05
N THR A 64 3.88 -4.34 17.90
CA THR A 64 3.17 -5.07 18.95
C THR A 64 1.66 -4.84 18.88
N GLY A 65 0.88 -5.66 19.62
CA GLY A 65 -0.57 -5.57 19.69
C GLY A 65 -1.31 -6.33 18.59
N THR A 66 -2.61 -6.05 18.44
CA THR A 66 -3.54 -6.82 17.58
C THR A 66 -3.26 -6.69 16.08
N MET A 67 -2.55 -5.63 15.66
CA MET A 67 -2.21 -5.35 14.27
C MET A 67 -0.80 -5.84 13.88
N ALA A 68 0.01 -6.33 14.81
CA ALA A 68 1.40 -6.74 14.54
C ALA A 68 1.50 -7.79 13.41
N LEU A 69 0.54 -8.72 13.34
CA LEU A 69 0.48 -9.72 12.27
C LEU A 69 0.44 -9.08 10.87
N SER A 70 -0.38 -8.05 10.69
CA SER A 70 -0.57 -7.37 9.40
C SER A 70 0.51 -6.31 9.10
N GLU A 71 1.24 -5.83 10.11
CA GLU A 71 2.21 -4.74 9.94
C GLU A 71 3.67 -5.18 9.86
N THR A 72 3.99 -6.41 10.32
CA THR A 72 5.38 -6.92 10.30
C THR A 72 5.97 -6.94 8.89
N GLY A 73 5.20 -7.39 7.90
CA GLY A 73 5.64 -7.41 6.49
C GLY A 73 6.00 -6.01 5.98
N SER A 74 5.21 -4.99 6.32
CA SER A 74 5.47 -3.60 5.95
C SER A 74 6.80 -3.09 6.52
N ILE A 75 7.05 -3.32 7.82
CA ILE A 75 8.32 -2.97 8.48
C ILE A 75 9.51 -3.59 7.74
N GLN A 76 9.37 -4.85 7.36
CA GLN A 76 10.42 -5.61 6.66
C GLN A 76 10.63 -5.08 5.23
N ALA A 77 9.56 -4.83 4.50
CA ALA A 77 9.64 -4.39 3.10
C ALA A 77 10.24 -2.99 2.95
N GLU A 78 9.86 -2.05 3.82
CA GLU A 78 10.46 -0.71 3.87
C GLU A 78 11.96 -0.78 4.19
N GLN A 79 12.34 -1.61 5.17
CA GLN A 79 13.76 -1.80 5.49
C GLN A 79 14.53 -2.41 4.32
N LEU A 80 13.95 -3.37 3.59
CA LEU A 80 14.58 -3.95 2.40
C LEU A 80 14.80 -2.88 1.32
N ALA A 81 13.79 -2.06 1.04
CA ALA A 81 13.89 -0.97 0.07
C ALA A 81 14.99 0.03 0.46
N ILE A 82 15.03 0.43 1.73
CA ILE A 82 16.03 1.36 2.26
C ILE A 82 17.45 0.78 2.15
N ASP A 83 17.64 -0.49 2.46
CA ASP A 83 18.95 -1.14 2.33
C ASP A 83 19.41 -1.19 0.87
N GLN A 84 18.50 -1.49 -0.05
CA GLN A 84 18.79 -1.48 -1.50
C GLN A 84 19.14 -0.06 -1.99
N ILE A 85 18.39 0.95 -1.58
CA ILE A 85 18.69 2.35 -1.89
C ILE A 85 20.05 2.75 -1.32
N ASN A 86 20.35 2.35 -0.09
CA ASN A 86 21.63 2.60 0.55
C ASN A 86 22.79 1.90 -0.16
N ALA A 87 22.60 0.68 -0.64
CA ALA A 87 23.60 -0.04 -1.44
C ALA A 87 23.92 0.68 -2.74
N MET A 88 22.93 1.39 -3.33
CA MET A 88 23.08 2.18 -4.55
C MET A 88 23.66 3.59 -4.33
N GLY A 89 24.08 3.96 -3.11
CA GLY A 89 24.63 5.28 -2.80
C GLY A 89 23.68 6.21 -2.04
N GLY A 90 22.47 5.75 -1.71
CA GLY A 90 21.48 6.52 -0.94
C GLY A 90 20.68 7.50 -1.82
N VAL A 91 20.35 8.66 -1.26
CA VAL A 91 19.55 9.71 -1.89
C VAL A 91 20.35 11.01 -1.90
N LEU A 92 20.58 11.61 -3.06
CA LEU A 92 21.45 12.78 -3.23
C LEU A 92 22.80 12.62 -2.50
N GLY A 93 23.38 11.40 -2.54
CA GLY A 93 24.66 11.07 -1.87
C GLY A 93 24.58 10.78 -0.37
N ARG A 94 23.41 10.72 0.22
CA ARG A 94 23.20 10.45 1.67
C ARG A 94 22.62 9.09 1.89
N LYS A 95 23.18 8.33 2.84
CA LYS A 95 22.59 7.09 3.32
C LYS A 95 21.35 7.39 4.14
N ILE A 96 20.32 6.58 3.97
CA ILE A 96 19.09 6.68 4.76
C ILE A 96 19.31 6.00 6.10
N LYS A 97 19.11 6.74 7.18
CA LYS A 97 19.06 6.25 8.56
C LYS A 97 17.60 6.17 9.00
N VAL A 98 17.20 5.06 9.63
CA VAL A 98 15.82 4.81 10.05
C VAL A 98 15.68 4.94 11.55
N ILE A 99 14.72 5.74 12.01
CA ILE A 99 14.21 5.73 13.40
C ILE A 99 12.91 4.93 13.37
N LYS A 100 12.86 3.85 14.16
CA LYS A 100 11.69 2.97 14.27
C LYS A 100 10.91 3.30 15.52
N GLU A 101 9.59 3.48 15.36
CA GLU A 101 8.66 3.71 16.46
C GLU A 101 7.55 2.67 16.40
N ASP A 102 7.19 2.10 17.56
CA ASP A 102 6.08 1.18 17.71
C ASP A 102 4.81 1.94 18.08
N GLY A 103 3.80 1.85 17.24
CA GLY A 103 2.47 2.39 17.48
C GLY A 103 1.59 1.52 18.38
N ALA A 104 2.07 0.30 18.72
CA ALA A 104 1.47 -0.64 19.67
C ALA A 104 -0.02 -0.94 19.42
N SER A 105 -0.50 -0.81 18.17
CA SER A 105 -1.92 -0.95 17.80
C SER A 105 -2.85 0.02 18.54
N ASP A 106 -2.31 1.16 19.00
CA ASP A 106 -3.01 2.17 19.79
C ASP A 106 -2.92 3.57 19.13
N TRP A 107 -4.05 4.17 18.80
CA TRP A 107 -4.10 5.40 18.01
C TRP A 107 -3.48 6.61 18.71
N PRO A 108 -3.70 6.85 20.01
CA PRO A 108 -2.98 7.86 20.78
C PRO A 108 -1.47 7.68 20.74
N THR A 109 -0.96 6.45 20.85
CA THR A 109 0.47 6.15 20.74
C THR A 109 1.00 6.49 19.35
N PHE A 110 0.29 6.19 18.26
CA PHE A 110 0.67 6.64 16.92
C PHE A 110 0.80 8.17 16.84
N ALA A 111 -0.15 8.92 17.43
CA ALA A 111 -0.11 10.38 17.46
C ALA A 111 1.09 10.91 18.26
N GLU A 112 1.41 10.31 19.41
CA GLU A 112 2.60 10.67 20.22
C GLU A 112 3.89 10.40 19.43
N LYS A 113 4.04 9.21 18.87
CA LYS A 113 5.24 8.82 18.10
C LYS A 113 5.43 9.65 16.85
N SER A 114 4.35 10.05 16.19
CA SER A 114 4.43 10.96 15.04
C SER A 114 4.97 12.35 15.43
N LYS A 115 4.53 12.89 16.56
CA LYS A 115 5.10 14.15 17.09
C LYS A 115 6.59 14.02 17.39
N LYS A 116 7.00 12.93 18.03
CA LYS A 116 8.42 12.65 18.30
C LYS A 116 9.24 12.65 17.00
N LEU A 117 8.81 11.88 16.00
CA LEU A 117 9.50 11.78 14.70
C LEU A 117 9.61 13.13 13.99
N LEU A 118 8.54 13.93 13.96
CA LEU A 118 8.51 15.20 13.21
C LEU A 118 9.16 16.35 13.96
N ILE A 119 8.94 16.48 15.27
CA ILE A 119 9.38 17.63 16.06
C ILE A 119 10.78 17.41 16.65
N ASN A 120 10.99 16.25 17.30
CA ASN A 120 12.24 15.98 18.02
C ASN A 120 13.29 15.43 17.07
N ASP A 121 12.93 14.39 16.29
CA ASP A 121 13.86 13.68 15.40
C ASP A 121 13.99 14.36 14.03
N ARG A 122 13.05 15.25 13.66
CA ARG A 122 13.04 16.04 12.41
C ARG A 122 13.27 15.21 11.16
N VAL A 123 12.60 14.07 11.08
CA VAL A 123 12.75 13.15 9.97
C VAL A 123 12.28 13.73 8.64
N ALA A 124 12.93 13.38 7.54
CA ALA A 124 12.60 13.89 6.20
C ALA A 124 11.34 13.27 5.60
N SER A 125 10.98 12.07 6.01
CA SER A 125 9.72 11.39 5.68
C SER A 125 9.41 10.33 6.73
N VAL A 126 8.17 9.86 6.76
CA VAL A 126 7.74 8.73 7.59
C VAL A 126 7.06 7.69 6.68
N TYR A 127 7.38 6.43 6.90
CA TYR A 127 6.70 5.28 6.30
C TYR A 127 5.87 4.61 7.39
N GLY A 128 4.59 4.36 7.13
CA GLY A 128 3.83 3.71 8.18
C GLY A 128 2.35 3.99 8.22
N CYS A 129 1.82 3.71 9.38
CA CYS A 129 0.42 3.46 9.66
C CYS A 129 -0.12 2.27 8.84
N TRP A 130 -1.11 1.60 9.37
CA TRP A 130 -1.83 0.56 8.65
C TRP A 130 -3.33 0.84 8.64
N THR A 131 -3.92 1.06 9.80
CA THR A 131 -5.35 1.32 9.90
C THR A 131 -5.70 2.76 9.49
N SER A 132 -6.89 2.96 8.94
CA SER A 132 -7.42 4.31 8.72
C SER A 132 -7.53 5.11 10.03
N ALA A 133 -7.71 4.41 11.16
CA ALA A 133 -7.76 5.05 12.47
C ALA A 133 -6.40 5.61 12.88
N SER A 134 -5.30 4.84 12.73
CA SER A 134 -3.95 5.35 13.01
C SER A 134 -3.58 6.49 12.07
N ARG A 135 -3.87 6.37 10.75
CA ARG A 135 -3.65 7.46 9.79
C ARG A 135 -4.39 8.73 10.20
N LYS A 136 -5.68 8.65 10.53
CA LYS A 136 -6.47 9.82 10.94
C LYS A 136 -5.99 10.43 12.27
N ALA A 137 -5.43 9.63 13.17
CA ALA A 137 -4.83 10.15 14.41
C ALA A 137 -3.54 10.96 14.14
N VAL A 138 -2.72 10.55 13.16
CA VAL A 138 -1.48 11.25 12.84
C VAL A 138 -1.65 12.39 11.82
N LEU A 139 -2.65 12.33 10.94
CA LEU A 139 -2.83 13.28 9.84
C LEU A 139 -2.80 14.76 10.27
N PRO A 140 -3.54 15.20 11.31
CA PRO A 140 -3.49 16.60 11.75
C PRO A 140 -2.09 17.05 12.20
N ILE A 141 -1.29 16.11 12.73
CA ILE A 141 0.08 16.37 13.17
C ILE A 141 0.98 16.55 11.93
N PHE A 142 0.86 15.66 10.94
CA PHE A 142 1.61 15.76 9.68
C PHE A 142 1.31 17.07 8.94
N GLU A 143 0.04 17.47 8.90
CA GLU A 143 -0.37 18.73 8.26
C GLU A 143 0.16 19.97 9.01
N LYS A 144 0.06 19.97 10.34
CA LYS A 144 0.53 21.07 11.18
C LYS A 144 2.05 21.23 11.14
N GLU A 145 2.78 20.12 11.29
CA GLU A 145 4.25 20.13 11.34
C GLU A 145 4.89 20.01 9.95
N ASN A 146 4.09 20.04 8.89
CA ASN A 146 4.52 19.87 7.50
C ASN A 146 5.39 18.60 7.31
N GLY A 147 4.96 17.47 7.89
CA GLY A 147 5.58 16.16 7.67
C GLY A 147 5.13 15.51 6.36
N LEU A 148 5.80 14.45 5.94
CA LEU A 148 5.42 13.66 4.77
C LEU A 148 5.29 12.19 5.14
N LEU A 149 4.08 11.64 4.98
CA LEU A 149 3.75 10.24 5.25
C LEU A 149 3.61 9.46 3.94
N TYR A 150 4.24 8.31 3.83
CA TYR A 150 3.96 7.28 2.83
C TYR A 150 3.10 6.20 3.48
N TYR A 151 1.81 6.17 3.11
CA TYR A 151 0.80 5.30 3.70
C TYR A 151 0.54 4.08 2.80
N PRO A 152 0.88 2.84 3.22
CA PRO A 152 0.90 1.68 2.33
C PRO A 152 -0.44 0.94 2.20
N THR A 153 -1.40 1.21 3.08
CA THR A 153 -2.60 0.37 3.20
C THR A 153 -3.73 0.85 2.29
N MET A 154 -4.47 -0.11 1.75
CA MET A 154 -5.74 0.17 1.10
C MET A 154 -6.71 0.84 2.09
N TYR A 155 -7.61 1.70 1.59
CA TYR A 155 -8.50 2.42 2.47
C TYR A 155 -9.80 2.87 1.76
N GLU A 156 -10.72 3.43 2.54
CA GLU A 156 -12.06 3.81 2.10
C GLU A 156 -12.14 5.00 1.12
N GLY A 157 -11.04 5.71 0.86
CA GLY A 157 -11.07 7.00 0.19
C GLY A 157 -11.58 8.10 1.11
N LEU A 158 -12.26 9.10 0.54
CA LEU A 158 -12.85 10.26 1.23
C LEU A 158 -11.82 11.09 2.02
N GLU A 159 -10.57 11.06 1.58
CA GLU A 159 -9.47 11.81 2.16
C GLU A 159 -8.42 12.11 1.09
N GLN A 160 -7.83 13.29 1.18
CA GLN A 160 -6.69 13.73 0.40
C GLN A 160 -5.87 14.73 1.21
N SER A 161 -4.57 14.55 1.27
CA SER A 161 -3.67 15.50 1.91
C SER A 161 -2.38 15.68 1.10
N LYS A 162 -1.85 16.91 1.06
CA LYS A 162 -0.53 17.18 0.48
C LYS A 162 0.61 16.56 1.28
N ASN A 163 0.34 16.13 2.50
CA ASN A 163 1.28 15.57 3.45
C ASN A 163 1.25 14.03 3.49
N VAL A 164 0.41 13.39 2.65
CA VAL A 164 0.31 11.94 2.56
C VAL A 164 0.41 11.48 1.10
N ILE A 165 1.26 10.49 0.86
CA ILE A 165 1.30 9.73 -0.39
C ILE A 165 0.66 8.37 -0.11
N TYR A 166 -0.46 8.09 -0.78
CA TYR A 166 -1.24 6.87 -0.59
C TYR A 166 -0.75 5.82 -1.58
N THR A 167 0.02 4.83 -1.11
CA THR A 167 0.54 3.78 -1.98
C THR A 167 -0.36 2.55 -2.05
N GLY A 168 -1.35 2.43 -1.15
CA GLY A 168 -2.43 1.45 -1.24
C GLY A 168 -3.58 1.92 -2.15
N GLN A 169 -4.51 1.01 -2.44
CA GLN A 169 -5.71 1.30 -3.23
C GLN A 169 -6.77 2.05 -2.42
N GLU A 170 -7.63 2.79 -3.13
CA GLU A 170 -8.80 3.42 -2.55
C GLU A 170 -10.10 2.75 -3.06
N ALA A 171 -11.27 3.32 -2.72
CA ALA A 171 -12.56 2.67 -2.93
C ALA A 171 -12.86 2.30 -4.39
N VAL A 172 -12.53 3.17 -5.37
CA VAL A 172 -12.80 2.89 -6.79
C VAL A 172 -12.00 1.71 -7.28
N GLN A 173 -10.74 1.65 -6.89
CA GLN A 173 -9.79 0.64 -7.34
C GLN A 173 -10.04 -0.74 -6.72
N GLN A 174 -10.58 -0.79 -5.50
CA GLN A 174 -10.71 -2.02 -4.74
C GLN A 174 -12.16 -2.39 -4.46
N ILE A 175 -12.93 -1.50 -3.80
CA ILE A 175 -14.30 -1.80 -3.36
C ILE A 175 -15.25 -1.92 -4.56
N LEU A 176 -15.32 -0.86 -5.38
CA LEU A 176 -16.28 -0.81 -6.49
C LEU A 176 -15.94 -1.86 -7.55
N TRP A 177 -14.67 -1.94 -7.96
CA TRP A 177 -14.22 -2.90 -8.97
C TRP A 177 -14.44 -4.36 -8.51
N GLY A 178 -14.14 -4.67 -7.25
CA GLY A 178 -14.36 -6.01 -6.69
C GLY A 178 -15.84 -6.40 -6.63
N LEU A 179 -16.71 -5.46 -6.27
CA LEU A 179 -18.16 -5.68 -6.25
C LEU A 179 -18.73 -5.84 -7.67
N ASP A 180 -18.27 -5.06 -8.65
CA ASP A 180 -18.64 -5.22 -10.06
C ASP A 180 -18.27 -6.61 -10.56
N TRP A 181 -17.05 -7.09 -10.23
CA TRP A 181 -16.62 -8.46 -10.54
C TRP A 181 -17.51 -9.52 -9.85
N SER A 182 -17.87 -9.32 -8.58
CA SER A 182 -18.76 -10.25 -7.87
C SER A 182 -20.13 -10.37 -8.51
N LYS A 183 -20.64 -9.28 -9.08
CA LYS A 183 -21.90 -9.26 -9.84
C LYS A 183 -21.75 -9.89 -11.20
N SER A 184 -20.72 -9.53 -11.98
CA SER A 184 -20.53 -10.01 -13.35
C SER A 184 -20.18 -11.50 -13.40
N GLU A 185 -19.26 -11.97 -12.55
CA GLU A 185 -18.71 -13.33 -12.62
C GLU A 185 -19.41 -14.31 -11.67
N LYS A 186 -19.72 -13.89 -10.44
CA LYS A 186 -20.37 -14.75 -9.44
C LYS A 186 -21.90 -14.60 -9.42
N LYS A 187 -22.46 -13.66 -10.20
CA LYS A 187 -23.90 -13.38 -10.29
C LYS A 187 -24.52 -13.05 -8.93
N ALA A 188 -23.72 -12.54 -7.98
CA ALA A 188 -24.18 -12.21 -6.64
C ALA A 188 -25.28 -11.14 -6.67
N LYS A 189 -26.35 -11.35 -5.92
CA LYS A 189 -27.51 -10.45 -5.77
C LYS A 189 -27.79 -10.10 -4.32
N SER A 190 -27.34 -10.92 -3.38
CA SER A 190 -27.52 -10.69 -1.95
C SER A 190 -26.16 -10.76 -1.24
N TYR A 191 -25.95 -9.79 -0.33
CA TYR A 191 -24.66 -9.58 0.33
C TYR A 191 -24.84 -9.54 1.84
N PHE A 192 -23.97 -10.22 2.59
CA PHE A 192 -23.84 -10.05 4.03
C PHE A 192 -22.52 -9.34 4.32
N LEU A 193 -22.57 -8.16 4.92
CA LEU A 193 -21.42 -7.31 5.20
C LEU A 193 -20.88 -7.60 6.60
N ILE A 194 -19.58 -7.84 6.73
CA ILE A 194 -18.92 -8.13 8.00
C ILE A 194 -17.66 -7.29 8.13
N GLY A 195 -17.50 -6.56 9.21
CA GLY A 195 -16.32 -5.71 9.42
C GLY A 195 -15.81 -5.68 10.85
N SER A 196 -14.54 -5.32 10.98
CA SER A 196 -14.02 -4.84 12.26
C SER A 196 -14.64 -3.48 12.60
N ASP A 197 -14.88 -3.22 13.89
CA ASP A 197 -15.62 -2.03 14.34
C ASP A 197 -14.72 -0.80 14.46
N TYR A 198 -14.36 -0.21 13.30
CA TYR A 198 -13.70 1.09 13.23
C TYR A 198 -13.98 1.77 11.88
N ILE A 199 -13.37 2.93 11.62
CA ILE A 199 -13.77 3.81 10.51
C ILE A 199 -13.68 3.15 9.13
N TRP A 200 -12.60 2.40 8.82
CA TRP A 200 -12.40 1.82 7.49
C TRP A 200 -13.50 0.82 7.10
N PRO A 201 -13.79 -0.26 7.85
CA PRO A 201 -14.86 -1.18 7.47
C PRO A 201 -16.24 -0.52 7.43
N ARG A 202 -16.54 0.37 8.38
CA ARG A 202 -17.84 1.07 8.43
C ARG A 202 -18.04 1.98 7.21
N THR A 203 -17.02 2.75 6.83
CA THR A 203 -17.10 3.64 5.66
C THR A 203 -17.08 2.84 4.36
N SER A 204 -16.24 1.81 4.27
CA SER A 204 -16.19 0.91 3.10
C SER A 204 -17.52 0.18 2.88
N HIS A 205 -18.17 -0.29 3.95
CA HIS A 205 -19.49 -0.91 3.84
C HIS A 205 -20.58 0.10 3.45
N LYS A 206 -20.50 1.36 3.89
CA LYS A 206 -21.41 2.41 3.43
C LYS A 206 -21.28 2.63 1.91
N ILE A 207 -20.05 2.67 1.40
CA ILE A 207 -19.76 2.76 -0.04
C ILE A 207 -20.26 1.50 -0.74
N ALA A 208 -19.91 0.32 -0.24
CA ALA A 208 -20.31 -0.97 -0.78
C ALA A 208 -21.84 -1.12 -0.86
N ARG A 209 -22.57 -0.78 0.21
CA ARG A 209 -24.04 -0.80 0.24
C ARG A 209 -24.64 0.09 -0.83
N LYS A 210 -24.20 1.36 -0.93
CA LYS A 210 -24.66 2.27 -1.98
C LYS A 210 -24.41 1.68 -3.38
N HIS A 211 -23.27 1.04 -3.61
CA HIS A 211 -22.94 0.42 -4.90
C HIS A 211 -23.82 -0.80 -5.16
N ILE A 212 -23.93 -1.71 -4.22
CA ILE A 212 -24.76 -2.91 -4.31
C ILE A 212 -26.21 -2.56 -4.63
N GLU A 213 -26.81 -1.64 -3.85
CA GLU A 213 -28.24 -1.33 -3.95
C GLU A 213 -28.54 -0.45 -5.17
N ASN A 214 -27.75 0.60 -5.43
CA ASN A 214 -28.07 1.61 -6.44
C ASN A 214 -27.46 1.34 -7.82
N LYS A 215 -26.38 0.55 -7.91
CA LYS A 215 -25.70 0.28 -9.19
C LYS A 215 -25.83 -1.18 -9.63
N LEU A 216 -25.68 -2.13 -8.70
CA LEU A 216 -25.71 -3.54 -9.03
C LEU A 216 -27.13 -4.15 -8.97
N GLY A 217 -28.12 -3.43 -8.43
CA GLY A 217 -29.47 -3.94 -8.23
C GLY A 217 -29.51 -5.15 -7.27
N GLY A 218 -28.54 -5.22 -6.37
CA GLY A 218 -28.46 -6.21 -5.31
C GLY A 218 -29.10 -5.74 -4.01
N LYS A 219 -29.00 -6.56 -2.97
CA LYS A 219 -29.50 -6.21 -1.62
C LYS A 219 -28.50 -6.62 -0.56
N VAL A 220 -28.41 -5.84 0.51
CA VAL A 220 -27.69 -6.20 1.72
C VAL A 220 -28.66 -6.89 2.69
N VAL A 221 -28.38 -8.17 2.99
CA VAL A 221 -29.26 -9.01 3.83
C VAL A 221 -28.82 -9.11 5.29
N GLY A 222 -27.67 -8.55 5.62
CA GLY A 222 -27.15 -8.43 6.98
C GLY A 222 -25.89 -7.58 7.01
N GLU A 223 -25.61 -6.97 8.16
CA GLU A 223 -24.42 -6.15 8.40
C GLU A 223 -24.05 -6.22 9.88
N GLU A 224 -22.82 -6.63 10.17
CA GLU A 224 -22.34 -6.85 11.54
C GLU A 224 -20.90 -6.33 11.69
N TYR A 225 -20.61 -5.79 12.88
CA TYR A 225 -19.29 -5.27 13.22
C TYR A 225 -18.82 -5.82 14.57
N TYR A 226 -17.52 -6.09 14.67
CA TYR A 226 -16.90 -6.63 15.87
C TYR A 226 -15.63 -5.86 16.23
N PRO A 227 -15.37 -5.62 17.54
CA PRO A 227 -14.16 -4.92 17.96
C PRO A 227 -12.88 -5.57 17.42
N LEU A 228 -11.82 -4.79 17.25
CA LEU A 228 -10.49 -5.31 16.95
C LEU A 228 -10.07 -6.31 18.03
N GLY A 229 -9.49 -7.44 17.63
CA GLY A 229 -9.11 -8.51 18.53
C GLY A 229 -10.26 -9.45 18.95
N HIS A 230 -11.48 -9.28 18.41
CA HIS A 230 -12.61 -10.18 18.68
C HIS A 230 -12.31 -11.61 18.18
N THR A 231 -12.67 -12.62 18.99
CA THR A 231 -12.33 -14.02 18.75
C THR A 231 -13.51 -15.00 18.71
N ASN A 232 -14.77 -14.53 18.93
CA ASN A 232 -15.93 -15.42 18.94
C ASN A 232 -16.98 -15.01 17.90
N PHE A 233 -16.98 -15.69 16.76
CA PHE A 233 -17.86 -15.41 15.63
C PHE A 233 -19.03 -16.38 15.48
N ASN A 234 -19.29 -17.27 16.45
CA ASN A 234 -20.33 -18.31 16.33
C ASN A 234 -21.71 -17.74 16.05
N SER A 235 -22.11 -16.68 16.78
CA SER A 235 -23.41 -16.01 16.58
C SER A 235 -23.52 -15.42 15.16
N LEU A 236 -22.48 -14.75 14.68
CA LEU A 236 -22.41 -14.22 13.33
C LEU A 236 -22.56 -15.32 12.28
N ILE A 237 -21.80 -16.41 12.42
CA ILE A 237 -21.83 -17.52 11.46
C ILE A 237 -23.24 -18.15 11.38
N ASN A 238 -23.95 -18.26 12.51
CA ASN A 238 -25.35 -18.72 12.52
C ASN A 238 -26.26 -17.74 11.76
N LYS A 239 -26.08 -16.42 11.94
CA LYS A 239 -26.84 -15.41 11.18
C LYS A 239 -26.59 -15.52 9.68
N ILE A 240 -25.35 -15.73 9.26
CA ILE A 240 -24.97 -15.95 7.85
C ILE A 240 -25.68 -17.20 7.29
N LYS A 241 -25.66 -18.32 8.03
CA LYS A 241 -26.32 -19.57 7.62
C LYS A 241 -27.84 -19.40 7.46
N VAL A 242 -28.47 -18.58 8.29
CA VAL A 242 -29.91 -18.26 8.19
C VAL A 242 -30.17 -17.32 7.01
N ALA A 243 -29.36 -16.29 6.82
CA ALA A 243 -29.54 -15.29 5.77
C ALA A 243 -29.24 -15.86 4.36
N LYS A 244 -28.37 -16.86 4.25
CA LYS A 244 -27.96 -17.51 2.99
C LYS A 244 -27.61 -16.50 1.90
N PRO A 245 -26.65 -15.57 2.13
CA PRO A 245 -26.28 -14.56 1.14
C PRO A 245 -25.57 -15.25 -0.07
N ASP A 246 -25.71 -14.66 -1.26
CA ASP A 246 -24.89 -15.08 -2.40
C ASP A 246 -23.42 -14.76 -2.14
N CYS A 247 -23.13 -13.64 -1.49
CA CYS A 247 -21.79 -13.18 -1.17
C CYS A 247 -21.67 -12.76 0.31
N ILE A 248 -20.66 -13.27 1.00
CA ILE A 248 -20.16 -12.68 2.23
C ILE A 248 -19.10 -11.65 1.83
N TYR A 249 -19.32 -10.36 2.15
CA TYR A 249 -18.33 -9.31 1.92
C TYR A 249 -17.68 -8.94 3.25
N ALA A 250 -16.42 -9.36 3.42
CA ALA A 250 -15.76 -9.33 4.72
C ALA A 250 -14.60 -8.31 4.74
N ILE A 251 -14.59 -7.43 5.75
CA ILE A 251 -13.50 -6.49 6.07
C ILE A 251 -13.10 -6.69 7.54
N VAL A 252 -12.65 -7.89 7.87
CA VAL A 252 -12.10 -8.25 9.19
C VAL A 252 -10.59 -8.10 9.12
N VAL A 253 -9.95 -7.56 10.18
CA VAL A 253 -8.52 -7.24 10.18
C VAL A 253 -7.77 -7.78 11.40
N GLY A 254 -6.45 -7.86 11.27
CA GLY A 254 -5.53 -8.26 12.34
C GLY A 254 -5.79 -9.67 12.86
N GLY A 255 -5.54 -9.90 14.15
CA GLY A 255 -5.70 -11.20 14.80
C GLY A 255 -7.12 -11.79 14.75
N SER A 256 -8.16 -10.95 14.57
CA SER A 256 -9.55 -11.40 14.43
C SER A 256 -9.77 -12.28 13.19
N ASN A 257 -8.99 -12.09 12.12
CA ASN A 257 -9.05 -12.92 10.91
C ASN A 257 -8.82 -14.39 11.23
N VAL A 258 -7.87 -14.70 12.09
CA VAL A 258 -7.51 -16.09 12.45
C VAL A 258 -8.72 -16.81 13.06
N ALA A 259 -9.39 -16.18 14.02
CA ALA A 259 -10.58 -16.76 14.67
C ALA A 259 -11.76 -16.86 13.70
N PHE A 260 -12.01 -15.80 12.91
CA PHE A 260 -13.12 -15.74 11.96
C PHE A 260 -13.07 -16.88 10.93
N TYR A 261 -11.98 -17.00 10.19
CA TYR A 261 -11.88 -18.00 9.13
C TYR A 261 -11.81 -19.43 9.66
N LYS A 262 -11.15 -19.69 10.78
CA LYS A 262 -11.14 -21.00 11.44
C LYS A 262 -12.54 -21.43 11.88
N GLN A 263 -13.32 -20.52 12.48
CA GLN A 263 -14.69 -20.81 12.90
C GLN A 263 -15.65 -20.95 11.70
N MET A 264 -15.47 -20.18 10.62
CA MET A 264 -16.20 -20.37 9.37
C MET A 264 -16.02 -21.78 8.84
N LYS A 265 -14.79 -22.26 8.72
CA LYS A 265 -14.47 -23.61 8.28
C LYS A 265 -15.05 -24.68 9.22
N ALA A 266 -14.87 -24.54 10.53
CA ALA A 266 -15.40 -25.46 11.53
C ALA A 266 -16.93 -25.57 11.47
N ALA A 267 -17.61 -24.48 11.08
CA ALA A 267 -19.06 -24.44 10.89
C ALA A 267 -19.50 -24.91 9.50
N GLY A 268 -18.59 -25.38 8.65
CA GLY A 268 -18.87 -25.88 7.31
C GLY A 268 -19.12 -24.78 6.27
N VAL A 269 -18.76 -23.53 6.54
CA VAL A 269 -18.79 -22.42 5.59
C VAL A 269 -17.41 -22.34 4.94
N THR A 270 -17.27 -22.93 3.79
CA THR A 270 -16.00 -23.14 3.07
C THR A 270 -16.09 -22.57 1.64
N GLY A 271 -14.96 -22.28 1.01
CA GLY A 271 -14.91 -21.64 -0.29
C GLY A 271 -15.54 -22.42 -1.45
N ASP A 272 -15.74 -23.72 -1.31
CA ASP A 272 -16.49 -24.56 -2.26
C ASP A 272 -18.02 -24.46 -2.09
N LYS A 273 -18.50 -24.00 -0.92
CA LYS A 273 -19.93 -23.93 -0.58
C LYS A 273 -20.47 -22.51 -0.49
N GLN A 274 -19.62 -21.54 -0.20
CA GLN A 274 -20.01 -20.17 0.03
C GLN A 274 -19.04 -19.21 -0.66
N PHE A 275 -19.56 -18.36 -1.53
CA PHE A 275 -18.76 -17.28 -2.07
C PHE A 275 -18.50 -16.21 -1.00
N LEU A 276 -17.23 -15.90 -0.77
CA LEU A 276 -16.77 -14.81 0.07
C LEU A 276 -15.78 -13.95 -0.70
N LEU A 277 -15.98 -12.65 -0.67
CA LEU A 277 -15.07 -11.64 -1.17
C LEU A 277 -14.59 -10.78 -0.01
N THR A 278 -13.29 -10.62 0.12
CA THR A 278 -12.67 -9.69 1.07
C THR A 278 -11.80 -8.66 0.37
N ILE A 279 -11.45 -7.61 1.09
CA ILE A 279 -10.48 -6.58 0.69
C ILE A 279 -9.39 -6.39 1.74
N SER A 280 -9.29 -7.32 2.70
CA SER A 280 -8.41 -7.19 3.88
C SER A 280 -7.54 -8.43 4.13
N VAL A 281 -7.53 -9.39 3.22
CA VAL A 281 -6.77 -10.65 3.39
C VAL A 281 -5.92 -10.91 2.16
N THR A 282 -4.62 -11.03 2.38
CA THR A 282 -3.63 -11.48 1.40
C THR A 282 -2.69 -12.50 2.05
N GLU A 283 -1.55 -12.78 1.46
CA GLU A 283 -0.61 -13.78 1.95
C GLU A 283 -0.18 -13.54 3.41
N ASP A 284 -0.03 -12.27 3.83
CA ASP A 284 0.37 -11.92 5.20
C ASP A 284 -0.66 -12.41 6.23
N GLU A 285 -1.95 -12.18 5.98
CA GLU A 285 -3.03 -12.64 6.85
C GLU A 285 -3.21 -14.14 6.79
N VAL A 286 -3.12 -14.73 5.57
CA VAL A 286 -3.27 -16.18 5.38
C VAL A 286 -2.18 -16.97 6.11
N LEU A 287 -0.98 -16.40 6.29
CA LEU A 287 0.06 -17.01 7.12
C LEU A 287 -0.42 -17.33 8.55
N GLY A 288 -1.20 -16.43 9.16
CA GLY A 288 -1.79 -16.63 10.48
C GLY A 288 -3.10 -17.44 10.46
N ILE A 289 -3.92 -17.26 9.43
CA ILE A 289 -5.20 -17.96 9.25
C ILE A 289 -4.98 -19.46 8.99
N GLY A 290 -3.98 -19.79 8.17
CA GLY A 290 -3.76 -21.10 7.55
C GLY A 290 -4.48 -21.21 6.21
N GLY A 291 -3.74 -21.58 5.16
CA GLY A 291 -4.27 -21.65 3.79
C GLY A 291 -5.51 -22.55 3.67
N GLU A 292 -5.56 -23.67 4.40
CA GLU A 292 -6.70 -24.59 4.43
C GLU A 292 -7.98 -23.96 5.02
N ASN A 293 -7.89 -22.85 5.77
CA ASN A 293 -9.03 -22.12 6.32
C ASN A 293 -9.53 -21.02 5.39
N PHE A 294 -8.69 -20.58 4.45
CA PHE A 294 -9.03 -19.52 3.49
C PHE A 294 -9.23 -20.06 2.05
N GLN A 295 -8.87 -21.30 1.77
CA GLN A 295 -8.95 -21.91 0.45
C GLN A 295 -10.33 -21.71 -0.21
N GLY A 296 -10.33 -21.22 -1.46
CA GLY A 296 -11.53 -21.01 -2.27
C GLY A 296 -12.26 -19.71 -2.01
N PHE A 297 -11.89 -18.93 -0.99
CA PHE A 297 -12.35 -17.56 -0.80
C PHE A 297 -11.57 -16.58 -1.67
N TYR A 298 -12.11 -15.40 -1.91
CA TYR A 298 -11.56 -14.42 -2.85
C TYR A 298 -11.16 -13.12 -2.16
N SER A 299 -10.11 -12.51 -2.68
CA SER A 299 -9.66 -11.18 -2.23
C SER A 299 -9.49 -10.24 -3.41
N THR A 300 -9.83 -8.95 -3.23
CA THR A 300 -9.54 -7.88 -4.18
C THR A 300 -8.37 -7.06 -3.68
N CYS A 301 -7.26 -7.07 -4.41
CA CYS A 301 -6.05 -6.31 -4.10
C CYS A 301 -5.34 -5.90 -5.39
N LYS A 302 -4.32 -5.07 -5.30
CA LYS A 302 -3.48 -4.76 -6.47
C LYS A 302 -2.28 -5.69 -6.62
N TYR A 303 -1.86 -6.33 -5.54
CA TYR A 303 -0.74 -7.24 -5.53
C TYR A 303 -1.10 -8.58 -4.88
N PHE A 304 -0.58 -9.65 -5.44
CA PHE A 304 -0.45 -10.98 -4.87
C PHE A 304 0.95 -11.50 -5.17
N GLN A 305 1.56 -12.24 -4.25
CA GLN A 305 2.91 -12.77 -4.42
C GLN A 305 3.06 -13.61 -5.71
N SER A 306 1.97 -14.20 -6.17
CA SER A 306 1.89 -15.01 -7.39
C SER A 306 1.93 -14.22 -8.71
N ILE A 307 2.10 -12.89 -8.69
CA ILE A 307 2.26 -12.10 -9.92
C ILE A 307 3.55 -12.53 -10.65
N GLU A 308 3.39 -12.93 -11.91
CA GLU A 308 4.50 -13.36 -12.76
C GLU A 308 5.08 -12.17 -13.53
N ASN A 309 6.16 -11.61 -13.02
CA ASN A 309 7.02 -10.67 -13.74
C ASN A 309 8.44 -10.65 -13.13
N PRO A 310 9.48 -10.23 -13.91
CA PRO A 310 10.86 -10.26 -13.43
C PRO A 310 11.14 -9.40 -12.19
N ASN A 311 10.42 -8.28 -12.01
CA ASN A 311 10.63 -7.39 -10.87
C ASN A 311 10.08 -8.02 -9.59
N ASN A 312 8.91 -8.67 -9.67
CA ASN A 312 8.36 -9.42 -8.55
C ASN A 312 9.26 -10.60 -8.15
N ALA A 313 9.77 -11.34 -9.11
CA ALA A 313 10.70 -12.45 -8.85
C ALA A 313 11.95 -11.98 -8.10
N LYS A 314 12.54 -10.85 -8.50
CA LYS A 314 13.69 -10.22 -7.81
C LYS A 314 13.32 -9.78 -6.39
N PHE A 315 12.16 -9.15 -6.23
CA PHE A 315 11.68 -8.69 -4.93
C PHE A 315 11.46 -9.85 -3.96
N ILE A 316 10.74 -10.91 -4.40
CA ILE A 316 10.50 -12.12 -3.60
C ILE A 316 11.84 -12.77 -3.20
N THR A 317 12.78 -12.90 -4.14
CA THR A 317 14.10 -13.48 -3.87
C THR A 317 14.85 -12.68 -2.81
N ALA A 318 14.90 -11.36 -2.95
CA ALA A 318 15.57 -10.47 -2.00
C ALA A 318 14.91 -10.48 -0.61
N PHE A 319 13.57 -10.47 -0.58
CA PHE A 319 12.82 -10.50 0.67
C PHE A 319 13.04 -11.81 1.43
N LYS A 320 12.91 -12.95 0.75
CA LYS A 320 13.13 -14.27 1.36
C LYS A 320 14.58 -14.52 1.76
N ALA A 321 15.54 -13.99 1.01
CA ALA A 321 16.96 -14.06 1.37
C ALA A 321 17.26 -13.35 2.69
N LYS A 322 16.55 -12.24 2.96
CA LYS A 322 16.76 -11.44 4.17
C LYS A 322 15.93 -11.91 5.37
N TYR A 323 14.69 -12.31 5.16
CA TYR A 323 13.73 -12.60 6.23
C TYR A 323 13.36 -14.08 6.37
N GLY A 324 13.96 -14.94 5.57
CA GLY A 324 13.78 -16.39 5.59
C GLY A 324 12.89 -16.93 4.48
N PRO A 325 13.09 -18.20 4.10
CA PRO A 325 12.41 -18.81 2.94
C PRO A 325 10.88 -18.98 3.15
N SER A 326 10.42 -19.03 4.40
CA SER A 326 9.01 -19.13 4.76
C SER A 326 8.27 -17.80 4.81
N SER A 327 8.98 -16.66 4.67
CA SER A 327 8.34 -15.35 4.66
C SER A 327 7.44 -15.19 3.42
N VAL A 328 6.32 -14.52 3.60
CA VAL A 328 5.35 -14.22 2.55
C VAL A 328 5.27 -12.72 2.31
N ILE A 329 4.68 -12.33 1.20
CA ILE A 329 4.55 -10.94 0.80
C ILE A 329 3.11 -10.71 0.37
N GLY A 330 2.34 -10.00 1.18
CA GLY A 330 1.00 -9.55 0.84
C GLY A 330 0.98 -8.17 0.18
N ASP A 331 -0.22 -7.71 -0.13
CA ASP A 331 -0.46 -6.44 -0.82
C ASP A 331 0.15 -5.24 -0.07
N VAL A 332 -0.13 -5.11 1.23
CA VAL A 332 0.36 -3.97 2.02
C VAL A 332 1.87 -4.02 2.20
N THR A 333 2.45 -5.21 2.35
CA THR A 333 3.89 -5.43 2.40
C THR A 333 4.56 -4.92 1.11
N GLN A 334 4.00 -5.24 -0.06
CA GLN A 334 4.53 -4.74 -1.33
C GLN A 334 4.33 -3.23 -1.49
N ASN A 335 3.20 -2.68 -1.05
CA ASN A 335 2.93 -1.24 -1.10
C ASN A 335 3.90 -0.45 -0.21
N ALA A 336 4.28 -1.00 0.93
CA ALA A 336 5.27 -0.44 1.85
C ALA A 336 6.66 -0.37 1.19
N TYR A 337 7.05 -1.43 0.44
CA TYR A 337 8.29 -1.41 -0.34
C TYR A 337 8.35 -0.26 -1.34
N LEU A 338 7.22 0.18 -1.92
CA LEU A 338 7.19 1.28 -2.88
C LEU A 338 7.52 2.63 -2.23
N GLY A 339 7.15 2.84 -0.97
CA GLY A 339 7.28 4.13 -0.28
C GLY A 339 8.68 4.75 -0.38
N PRO A 340 9.75 4.06 0.09
CA PRO A 340 11.11 4.58 0.00
C PRO A 340 11.60 4.86 -1.42
N TRP A 341 11.22 4.05 -2.41
CA TRP A 341 11.58 4.26 -3.81
C TRP A 341 10.91 5.49 -4.41
N LEU A 342 9.61 5.66 -4.14
CA LEU A 342 8.86 6.84 -4.59
C LEU A 342 9.35 8.12 -3.91
N TRP A 343 9.71 8.05 -2.61
CA TRP A 343 10.32 9.15 -1.90
C TRP A 343 11.68 9.52 -2.48
N LYS A 344 12.55 8.54 -2.73
CA LYS A 344 13.84 8.78 -3.39
C LYS A 344 13.65 9.51 -4.71
N ALA A 345 12.75 9.03 -5.57
CA ALA A 345 12.47 9.66 -6.86
C ALA A 345 11.94 11.10 -6.70
N ALA A 346 11.11 11.36 -5.69
CA ALA A 346 10.57 12.68 -5.40
C ALA A 346 11.66 13.64 -4.90
N VAL A 347 12.54 13.20 -4.02
CA VAL A 347 13.69 13.99 -3.53
C VAL A 347 14.64 14.32 -4.65
N GLU A 348 14.99 13.38 -5.50
CA GLU A 348 15.88 13.58 -6.64
C GLU A 348 15.28 14.53 -7.68
N LYS A 349 13.98 14.39 -7.97
CA LYS A 349 13.25 15.32 -8.85
C LYS A 349 13.17 16.73 -8.28
N ALA A 350 13.00 16.86 -6.94
CA ALA A 350 12.97 18.14 -6.24
C ALA A 350 14.35 18.77 -6.06
N GLY A 351 15.44 17.98 -6.13
CA GLY A 351 16.78 18.41 -5.74
C GLY A 351 16.86 18.89 -4.28
N SER A 352 16.00 18.36 -3.39
CA SER A 352 15.84 18.84 -2.02
C SER A 352 15.21 17.79 -1.12
N PHE A 353 15.51 17.85 0.18
CA PHE A 353 14.81 17.09 1.22
C PHE A 353 13.64 17.87 1.85
N ASP A 354 13.53 19.17 1.58
CA ASP A 354 12.46 20.02 2.15
C ASP A 354 11.08 19.44 1.78
N VAL A 355 10.27 19.10 2.77
CA VAL A 355 9.00 18.37 2.60
C VAL A 355 8.08 19.05 1.57
N SER A 356 7.94 20.37 1.61
CA SER A 356 7.07 21.06 0.66
C SER A 356 7.53 20.93 -0.79
N LYS A 357 8.85 20.91 -1.04
CA LYS A 357 9.41 20.71 -2.39
C LYS A 357 9.25 19.26 -2.84
N VAL A 358 9.54 18.31 -1.94
CA VAL A 358 9.37 16.87 -2.21
C VAL A 358 7.90 16.56 -2.49
N SER A 359 6.98 17.03 -1.67
CA SER A 359 5.54 16.86 -1.87
C SER A 359 5.07 17.46 -3.21
N ALA A 360 5.54 18.65 -3.58
CA ALA A 360 5.21 19.27 -4.87
C ALA A 360 5.75 18.44 -6.06
N ALA A 361 6.91 17.79 -5.90
CA ALA A 361 7.54 16.98 -6.93
C ALA A 361 6.91 15.58 -7.11
N CYS A 362 6.12 15.08 -6.13
CA CYS A 362 5.56 13.72 -6.15
C CYS A 362 4.65 13.44 -7.35
N GLY A 363 3.88 14.43 -7.80
CA GLY A 363 2.92 14.25 -8.91
C GLY A 363 3.60 13.76 -10.19
N GLY A 364 3.03 12.71 -10.79
CA GLY A 364 3.53 12.11 -12.03
C GLY A 364 4.79 11.27 -11.89
N ILE A 365 5.29 11.02 -10.67
CA ILE A 365 6.40 10.08 -10.47
C ILE A 365 5.96 8.67 -10.84
N GLU A 366 6.80 8.01 -11.61
CA GLU A 366 6.62 6.64 -12.08
C GLU A 366 7.63 5.71 -11.40
N PHE A 367 7.19 4.50 -11.09
CA PHE A 367 8.07 3.41 -10.71
C PHE A 367 7.79 2.20 -11.62
N LYS A 368 8.65 2.04 -12.63
CA LYS A 368 8.50 1.01 -13.68
C LYS A 368 8.91 -0.38 -13.20
N ASP A 369 9.79 -0.43 -12.22
CA ASP A 369 10.35 -1.65 -11.65
C ASP A 369 9.59 -2.14 -10.39
N ALA A 370 8.38 -1.64 -10.16
CA ALA A 370 7.55 -2.08 -9.04
C ALA A 370 7.22 -3.58 -9.15
N PRO A 371 7.17 -4.32 -8.03
CA PRO A 371 6.84 -5.75 -8.05
C PRO A 371 5.45 -6.05 -8.64
N GLU A 372 4.47 -5.20 -8.41
CA GLU A 372 3.13 -5.30 -9.01
C GLU A 372 3.06 -4.97 -10.50
N GLY A 373 4.14 -4.46 -11.08
CA GLY A 373 4.23 -3.84 -12.39
C GLY A 373 4.27 -2.30 -12.30
N TYR A 374 4.11 -1.62 -13.42
CA TYR A 374 4.17 -0.17 -13.51
C TYR A 374 3.16 0.51 -12.58
N VAL A 375 3.63 1.47 -11.79
CA VAL A 375 2.81 2.36 -10.98
C VAL A 375 3.19 3.82 -11.21
N ARG A 376 2.23 4.73 -10.99
CA ARG A 376 2.43 6.17 -11.12
C ARG A 376 1.64 6.92 -10.06
N ILE A 377 2.26 7.92 -9.43
CA ILE A 377 1.55 8.83 -8.52
C ILE A 377 0.66 9.75 -9.37
N HIS A 378 -0.61 9.84 -9.01
CA HIS A 378 -1.54 10.78 -9.64
C HIS A 378 -1.06 12.22 -9.46
N ASN A 379 -1.23 13.05 -10.50
CA ASN A 379 -0.63 14.39 -10.54
C ASN A 379 -1.09 15.31 -9.40
N THR A 380 -2.32 15.15 -8.92
CA THR A 380 -2.93 16.08 -7.96
C THR A 380 -3.38 15.45 -6.66
N ASN A 381 -3.92 14.20 -6.68
CA ASN A 381 -4.55 13.61 -5.50
C ASN A 381 -3.63 12.72 -4.63
N ARG A 382 -2.37 12.52 -5.03
CA ARG A 382 -1.34 11.79 -4.25
C ARG A 382 -1.56 10.28 -4.11
N HIS A 383 -2.49 9.69 -4.85
CA HIS A 383 -2.74 8.25 -4.89
C HIS A 383 -2.01 7.61 -6.08
N LEU A 384 -1.86 6.28 -6.06
CA LEU A 384 -1.27 5.54 -7.17
C LEU A 384 -2.34 5.09 -8.18
N TRP A 385 -2.06 5.29 -9.45
CA TRP A 385 -2.67 4.49 -10.51
C TRP A 385 -2.24 3.04 -10.33
N SER A 386 -3.16 2.11 -10.32
CA SER A 386 -2.84 0.69 -10.12
C SER A 386 -3.80 -0.23 -10.87
N LYS A 387 -3.35 -1.47 -11.14
CA LYS A 387 -4.26 -2.56 -11.53
C LYS A 387 -5.06 -3.02 -10.30
N ALA A 388 -6.29 -3.47 -10.51
CA ALA A 388 -7.01 -4.28 -9.54
C ALA A 388 -6.95 -5.75 -9.95
N ARG A 389 -6.88 -6.65 -8.98
CA ARG A 389 -6.84 -8.09 -9.18
C ARG A 389 -7.78 -8.79 -8.23
N ILE A 390 -8.33 -9.92 -8.67
CA ILE A 390 -9.01 -10.88 -7.80
C ILE A 390 -8.12 -12.09 -7.66
N GLY A 391 -7.76 -12.40 -6.44
CA GLY A 391 -7.06 -13.62 -6.06
C GLY A 391 -7.99 -14.61 -5.37
N MET A 392 -7.90 -15.88 -5.71
CA MET A 392 -8.56 -16.98 -5.02
C MET A 392 -7.54 -17.70 -4.14
N GLY A 393 -7.80 -17.75 -2.83
CA GLY A 393 -6.92 -18.41 -1.87
C GLY A 393 -6.72 -19.89 -2.16
N GLN A 394 -5.50 -20.35 -2.01
CA GLN A 394 -5.08 -21.74 -2.20
C GLN A 394 -4.73 -22.39 -0.87
N LYS A 395 -4.66 -23.72 -0.86
CA LYS A 395 -4.35 -24.50 0.36
C LYS A 395 -2.94 -24.23 0.91
N ASP A 396 -2.01 -23.88 0.04
CA ASP A 396 -0.63 -23.52 0.38
C ASP A 396 -0.47 -22.09 0.91
N GLY A 397 -1.56 -21.32 1.02
CA GLY A 397 -1.57 -19.95 1.49
C GLY A 397 -1.26 -18.91 0.43
N GLN A 398 -1.03 -19.33 -0.81
CA GLN A 398 -0.87 -18.43 -1.95
C GLN A 398 -2.21 -18.09 -2.60
N PHE A 399 -2.21 -17.18 -3.56
CA PHE A 399 -3.40 -16.81 -4.31
C PHE A 399 -3.25 -17.14 -5.80
N LYS A 400 -4.29 -17.74 -6.37
CA LYS A 400 -4.43 -17.84 -7.82
C LYS A 400 -5.15 -16.60 -8.33
N ILE A 401 -4.50 -15.79 -9.13
CA ILE A 401 -5.12 -14.62 -9.77
C ILE A 401 -6.14 -15.11 -10.80
N VAL A 402 -7.40 -14.72 -10.65
CA VAL A 402 -8.51 -15.15 -11.51
C VAL A 402 -9.08 -14.00 -12.35
N ALA A 403 -8.81 -12.75 -11.99
CA ALA A 403 -9.16 -11.58 -12.78
C ALA A 403 -8.15 -10.45 -12.54
N VAL A 404 -7.96 -9.63 -13.58
CA VAL A 404 -7.11 -8.43 -13.55
C VAL A 404 -7.85 -7.34 -14.31
N SER A 405 -7.83 -6.10 -13.81
CA SER A 405 -8.38 -4.97 -14.57
C SER A 405 -7.62 -4.80 -15.90
N PRO A 406 -8.31 -4.54 -17.02
CA PRO A 406 -7.65 -4.43 -18.33
C PRO A 406 -6.62 -3.31 -18.33
N GLU A 407 -6.94 -2.17 -17.75
CA GLU A 407 -6.08 -1.00 -17.65
C GLU A 407 -5.75 -0.64 -16.19
N LEU A 408 -4.81 0.29 -16.00
CA LEU A 408 -4.62 0.95 -14.71
C LEU A 408 -5.89 1.73 -14.38
N ILE A 409 -6.36 1.58 -13.16
CA ILE A 409 -7.52 2.32 -12.66
C ILE A 409 -7.02 3.64 -12.09
N GLU A 410 -7.58 4.74 -12.58
CA GLU A 410 -7.35 6.08 -12.04
C GLU A 410 -7.87 6.17 -10.62
N PRO A 411 -7.06 6.62 -9.66
CA PRO A 411 -7.55 6.81 -8.30
C PRO A 411 -8.48 8.03 -8.22
N ASP A 412 -9.66 7.84 -7.65
CA ASP A 412 -10.60 8.92 -7.30
C ASP A 412 -10.99 8.80 -5.82
N PRO A 413 -10.30 9.53 -4.92
CA PRO A 413 -10.61 9.45 -3.50
C PRO A 413 -11.99 10.01 -3.13
N PHE A 414 -12.66 10.76 -4.03
CA PHE A 414 -13.98 11.33 -3.78
C PHE A 414 -15.00 10.97 -4.86
N PRO A 415 -15.25 9.68 -5.13
CA PRO A 415 -16.09 9.29 -6.25
C PRO A 415 -17.51 9.81 -6.08
N LYS A 416 -18.03 10.37 -7.17
CA LYS A 416 -19.35 11.00 -7.18
C LYS A 416 -20.46 10.02 -6.79
N GLY A 417 -21.24 10.39 -5.79
CA GLY A 417 -22.36 9.59 -5.27
C GLY A 417 -22.01 8.65 -4.13
N TYR A 418 -20.72 8.62 -3.69
CA TYR A 418 -20.28 7.78 -2.58
C TYR A 418 -19.80 8.56 -1.35
N GLN A 419 -19.82 9.85 -1.42
CA GLN A 419 -19.48 10.76 -0.31
C GLN A 419 -20.52 10.73 0.81
#